data_5e72d72044867be7ad33b4db2c27059a
#
_entry.id   5e72d72044867be7ad33b4db2c27059a
#
_cell.length_a   1.000
_cell.length_b   1.000
_cell.length_c   1.000
_cell.angle_alpha   90.00
_cell.angle_beta   90.00
_cell.angle_gamma   90.00
#
_symmetry.space_group_name_H-M   'P 1'
#
loop_
_entity.id
_entity.type
_entity.pdbx_description
1 polymer ?
#
loop_
_entity_poly.entity_id
_entity_poly.type
_entity_poly.pdbx_seq_one_letter_code
_entity_poly.pdbx_strand_id
1 'polypeptide(L)'
;TIELIFISLLLLALGSFSSSLIFRLSPNFYKFKKNIFTSRSFCPKCKSSLSPLELIPIVSYLFQFAKCRSCKSKISFYYFFNECLFLFVGLWVFFTFGKTIYSLIIISIFFIYLILIALDYRYFYLPFSLNISLVFIGFFSNYFYFVFIDNNYFLIFDNPLMFSLYGFILGYFSLWLINYIYKILYKNDGIGGGDFILYGGLGSIFGPFSLSIILLFAAILGCVLYFLKKDSSSKHIPLGSCLIISSILYFFIKKNELLKNILVI
;
A
#
# COMPACT_ATOMS: atom_id res chain seq x y z
N THR A 1 -28.60 -3.17 -9.22
CA THR A 1 -27.98 -4.49 -9.54
C THR A 1 -26.91 -4.38 -10.63
N ILE A 2 -27.19 -3.74 -11.78
CA ILE A 2 -26.24 -3.59 -12.90
C ILE A 2 -24.99 -2.81 -12.48
N GLU A 3 -25.16 -1.72 -11.74
CA GLU A 3 -24.07 -0.89 -11.24
C GLU A 3 -23.12 -1.67 -10.31
N LEU A 4 -23.67 -2.53 -9.44
CA LEU A 4 -22.85 -3.36 -8.55
C LEU A 4 -21.99 -4.35 -9.34
N ILE A 5 -22.54 -4.93 -10.41
CA ILE A 5 -21.80 -5.81 -11.31
C ILE A 5 -20.66 -5.04 -11.97
N PHE A 6 -20.94 -3.83 -12.48
CA PHE A 6 -19.91 -3.00 -13.12
C PHE A 6 -18.80 -2.61 -12.15
N ILE A 7 -19.15 -2.18 -10.92
CA ILE A 7 -18.18 -1.87 -9.86
C ILE A 7 -17.33 -3.10 -9.52
N SER A 8 -17.96 -4.26 -9.37
CA SER A 8 -17.25 -5.50 -9.05
C SER A 8 -16.24 -5.89 -10.14
N LEU A 9 -16.61 -5.77 -11.41
CA LEU A 9 -15.72 -6.04 -12.54
C LEU A 9 -14.54 -5.07 -12.57
N LEU A 10 -14.78 -3.78 -12.30
CA LEU A 10 -13.73 -2.76 -12.24
C LEU A 10 -12.75 -3.05 -11.09
N LEU A 11 -13.27 -3.40 -9.92
CA LEU A 11 -12.43 -3.76 -8.76
C LEU A 11 -11.57 -4.99 -9.04
N LEU A 12 -12.13 -6.02 -9.66
CA LEU A 12 -11.40 -7.21 -10.08
C LEU A 12 -10.29 -6.86 -11.08
N ALA A 13 -10.59 -6.01 -12.06
CA ALA A 13 -9.60 -5.54 -13.03
C ALA A 13 -8.45 -4.78 -12.35
N LEU A 14 -8.74 -3.91 -11.38
CA LEU A 14 -7.72 -3.21 -10.58
C LEU A 14 -6.88 -4.18 -9.74
N GLY A 15 -7.47 -5.20 -9.14
CA GLY A 15 -6.76 -6.26 -8.41
C GLY A 15 -5.80 -7.03 -9.30
N SER A 16 -6.23 -7.43 -10.49
CA SER A 16 -5.39 -8.09 -11.49
C SER A 16 -4.27 -7.17 -11.99
N PHE A 17 -4.59 -5.91 -12.26
CA PHE A 17 -3.60 -4.90 -12.67
C PHE A 17 -2.56 -4.64 -11.59
N SER A 18 -2.94 -4.55 -10.31
CA SER A 18 -2.01 -4.40 -9.19
C SER A 18 -1.00 -5.54 -9.13
N SER A 19 -1.46 -6.78 -9.30
CA SER A 19 -0.60 -7.98 -9.35
C SER A 19 0.40 -7.94 -10.51
N SER A 20 -0.04 -7.47 -11.68
CA SER A 20 0.81 -7.26 -12.85
C SER A 20 1.87 -6.18 -12.60
N LEU A 21 1.49 -5.06 -11.96
CA LEU A 21 2.42 -3.98 -11.59
C LEU A 21 3.46 -4.44 -10.57
N ILE A 22 3.07 -5.21 -9.56
CA ILE A 22 4.01 -5.78 -8.58
C ILE A 22 5.08 -6.61 -9.27
N PHE A 23 4.70 -7.45 -10.23
CA PHE A 23 5.66 -8.21 -11.01
C PHE A 23 6.57 -7.32 -11.85
N ARG A 24 6.02 -6.30 -12.52
CA ARG A 24 6.78 -5.38 -13.40
C ARG A 24 7.71 -4.45 -12.65
N LEU A 25 7.34 -4.01 -11.44
CA LEU A 25 8.17 -3.15 -10.59
C LEU A 25 9.20 -3.95 -9.78
N SER A 26 9.11 -5.29 -9.77
CA SER A 26 10.06 -6.12 -9.05
C SER A 26 11.45 -6.11 -9.71
N PRO A 27 12.54 -6.22 -8.93
CA PRO A 27 13.90 -6.33 -9.47
C PRO A 27 14.07 -7.49 -10.45
N ASN A 28 13.26 -8.55 -10.32
CA ASN A 28 13.29 -9.69 -11.21
C ASN A 28 12.79 -9.40 -12.63
N PHE A 29 11.94 -8.40 -12.82
CA PHE A 29 11.43 -8.02 -14.14
C PHE A 29 12.52 -7.47 -15.05
N TYR A 30 13.50 -6.76 -14.52
CA TYR A 30 14.63 -6.22 -15.29
C TYR A 30 15.44 -7.29 -16.02
N LYS A 31 15.44 -8.54 -15.52
CA LYS A 31 16.08 -9.68 -16.17
C LYS A 31 15.47 -10.02 -17.55
N PHE A 32 14.23 -9.60 -17.81
CA PHE A 32 13.54 -9.87 -19.07
C PHE A 32 13.82 -8.82 -20.15
N LYS A 33 14.52 -7.72 -19.84
CA LYS A 33 14.83 -6.60 -20.77
C LYS A 33 13.59 -6.07 -21.52
N LYS A 34 12.43 -6.08 -20.87
CA LYS A 34 11.15 -5.61 -21.41
C LYS A 34 10.77 -4.27 -20.77
N ASN A 35 10.07 -3.42 -21.54
CA ASN A 35 9.53 -2.16 -21.03
C ASN A 35 8.38 -2.42 -20.03
N ILE A 36 8.42 -1.72 -18.90
CA ILE A 36 7.42 -1.83 -17.83
C ILE A 36 6.02 -1.46 -18.34
N PHE A 37 5.92 -0.45 -19.19
CA PHE A 37 4.63 0.10 -19.63
C PHE A 37 4.07 -0.55 -20.91
N THR A 38 4.92 -0.89 -21.86
CA THR A 38 4.48 -1.32 -23.21
C THR A 38 4.44 -2.84 -23.41
N SER A 39 5.04 -3.63 -22.51
CA SER A 39 5.06 -5.07 -22.67
C SER A 39 3.71 -5.73 -22.35
N ARG A 40 3.25 -6.64 -23.21
CA ARG A 40 2.08 -7.48 -22.91
C ARG A 40 2.37 -8.41 -21.72
N SER A 41 1.32 -8.82 -21.03
CA SER A 41 1.44 -9.82 -19.96
C SER A 41 1.92 -11.17 -20.54
N PHE A 42 2.83 -11.83 -19.86
CA PHE A 42 3.46 -13.07 -20.32
C PHE A 42 3.76 -14.01 -19.14
N CYS A 43 3.88 -15.29 -19.44
CA CYS A 43 4.30 -16.27 -18.46
C CYS A 43 5.80 -16.07 -18.11
N PRO A 44 6.19 -15.93 -16.83
CA PRO A 44 7.60 -15.74 -16.48
C PRO A 44 8.49 -16.96 -16.76
N LYS A 45 7.93 -18.17 -16.90
CA LYS A 45 8.70 -19.39 -17.21
C LYS A 45 8.93 -19.59 -18.70
N CYS A 46 7.86 -19.66 -19.51
CA CYS A 46 7.97 -19.93 -20.95
C CYS A 46 7.96 -18.67 -21.83
N LYS A 47 7.75 -17.48 -21.24
CA LYS A 47 7.71 -16.17 -21.92
C LYS A 47 6.60 -16.04 -23.00
N SER A 48 5.66 -17.01 -23.10
CA SER A 48 4.50 -16.91 -23.97
C SER A 48 3.60 -15.74 -23.54
N SER A 49 3.09 -14.99 -24.51
CA SER A 49 2.13 -13.89 -24.25
C SER A 49 0.79 -14.48 -23.81
N LEU A 50 0.17 -13.84 -22.81
CA LEU A 50 -1.17 -14.22 -22.35
C LEU A 50 -2.24 -13.66 -23.29
N SER A 51 -3.26 -14.46 -23.57
CA SER A 51 -4.45 -14.05 -24.31
C SER A 51 -5.39 -13.20 -23.44
N PRO A 52 -6.31 -12.40 -24.02
CA PRO A 52 -7.28 -11.63 -23.24
C PRO A 52 -8.14 -12.48 -22.28
N LEU A 53 -8.51 -13.70 -22.70
CA LEU A 53 -9.28 -14.63 -21.87
C LEU A 53 -8.48 -15.14 -20.66
N GLU A 54 -7.18 -15.25 -20.78
CA GLU A 54 -6.29 -15.62 -19.67
C GLU A 54 -6.03 -14.47 -18.68
N LEU A 55 -6.49 -13.27 -19.01
CA LEU A 55 -6.39 -12.09 -18.16
C LEU A 55 -7.69 -11.78 -17.40
N ILE A 56 -8.78 -12.54 -17.63
CA ILE A 56 -10.03 -12.35 -16.89
C ILE A 56 -9.79 -12.72 -15.42
N PRO A 57 -9.95 -11.77 -14.48
CA PRO A 57 -9.63 -12.01 -13.08
C PRO A 57 -10.48 -13.16 -12.49
N ILE A 58 -9.91 -13.91 -11.55
CA ILE A 58 -10.53 -15.07 -10.89
C ILE A 58 -10.87 -16.20 -11.88
N VAL A 59 -11.64 -15.88 -12.93
CA VAL A 59 -12.17 -16.83 -13.90
C VAL A 59 -11.03 -17.59 -14.60
N SER A 60 -10.05 -16.86 -15.11
CA SER A 60 -8.90 -17.49 -15.81
C SER A 60 -8.11 -18.42 -14.90
N TYR A 61 -7.92 -18.04 -13.63
CA TYR A 61 -7.20 -18.85 -12.65
C TYR A 61 -7.91 -20.18 -12.37
N LEU A 62 -9.23 -20.14 -12.21
CA LEU A 62 -10.04 -21.34 -11.97
C LEU A 62 -10.12 -22.25 -13.19
N PHE A 63 -10.42 -21.71 -14.38
CA PHE A 63 -10.53 -22.48 -15.62
C PHE A 63 -9.20 -23.09 -16.08
N GLN A 64 -8.08 -22.46 -15.76
CA GLN A 64 -6.74 -22.99 -16.06
C GLN A 64 -6.20 -23.92 -14.97
N PHE A 65 -6.99 -24.22 -13.91
CA PHE A 65 -6.55 -25.01 -12.77
C PHE A 65 -5.23 -24.52 -12.18
N ALA A 66 -5.06 -23.20 -12.09
CA ALA A 66 -3.85 -22.55 -11.61
C ALA A 66 -2.56 -22.93 -12.38
N LYS A 67 -2.66 -23.26 -13.68
CA LYS A 67 -1.53 -23.67 -14.53
C LYS A 67 -1.46 -22.86 -15.81
N CYS A 68 -0.25 -22.54 -16.26
CA CYS A 68 -0.05 -21.89 -17.55
C CYS A 68 -0.52 -22.80 -18.69
N ARG A 69 -1.24 -22.24 -19.67
CA ARG A 69 -1.77 -22.99 -20.82
C ARG A 69 -0.66 -23.63 -21.67
N SER A 70 0.44 -22.91 -21.88
CA SER A 70 1.54 -23.35 -22.75
C SER A 70 2.50 -24.35 -22.06
N CYS A 71 3.05 -24.00 -20.89
CA CYS A 71 4.08 -24.81 -20.23
C CYS A 71 3.61 -25.57 -18.98
N LYS A 72 2.31 -25.50 -18.63
CA LYS A 72 1.69 -26.19 -17.49
C LYS A 72 2.32 -25.85 -16.13
N SER A 73 3.18 -24.84 -16.05
CA SER A 73 3.75 -24.40 -14.78
C SER A 73 2.68 -23.80 -13.88
N LYS A 74 2.79 -24.02 -12.56
CA LYS A 74 1.84 -23.50 -11.55
C LYS A 74 1.88 -21.96 -11.54
N ILE A 75 0.69 -21.34 -11.57
CA ILE A 75 0.48 -19.92 -11.35
C ILE A 75 0.40 -19.69 -9.84
N SER A 76 1.09 -18.68 -9.32
CA SER A 76 1.07 -18.38 -7.88
C SER A 76 -0.35 -18.04 -7.41
N PHE A 77 -0.75 -18.62 -6.29
CA PHE A 77 -2.02 -18.32 -5.60
C PHE A 77 -2.15 -16.82 -5.26
N TYR A 78 -1.04 -16.12 -5.13
CA TYR A 78 -0.99 -14.69 -4.84
C TYR A 78 -1.83 -13.84 -5.81
N TYR A 79 -1.86 -14.18 -7.11
CA TYR A 79 -2.67 -13.45 -8.11
C TYR A 79 -4.16 -13.55 -7.77
N PHE A 80 -4.65 -14.76 -7.56
CA PHE A 80 -6.04 -14.99 -7.18
C PHE A 80 -6.41 -14.32 -5.86
N PHE A 81 -5.56 -14.48 -4.85
CA PHE A 81 -5.78 -13.86 -3.53
C PHE A 81 -5.86 -12.33 -3.62
N ASN A 82 -4.99 -11.70 -4.39
CA ASN A 82 -4.95 -10.26 -4.56
C ASN A 82 -6.20 -9.71 -5.26
N GLU A 83 -6.72 -10.45 -6.26
CA GLU A 83 -7.95 -10.12 -6.97
C GLU A 83 -9.17 -10.21 -6.02
N CYS A 84 -9.28 -11.28 -5.24
CA CYS A 84 -10.33 -11.45 -4.24
C CYS A 84 -10.25 -10.39 -3.13
N LEU A 85 -9.05 -10.10 -2.64
CA LEU A 85 -8.82 -9.09 -1.60
C LEU A 85 -9.25 -7.71 -2.08
N PHE A 86 -8.88 -7.36 -3.31
CA PHE A 86 -9.24 -6.07 -3.88
C PHE A 86 -10.75 -5.92 -4.09
N LEU A 87 -11.41 -6.98 -4.55
CA LEU A 87 -12.86 -7.02 -4.66
C LEU A 87 -13.54 -6.85 -3.30
N PHE A 88 -13.10 -7.62 -2.29
CA PHE A 88 -13.69 -7.58 -0.96
C PHE A 88 -13.53 -6.20 -0.31
N VAL A 89 -12.31 -5.67 -0.28
CA VAL A 89 -12.04 -4.36 0.32
C VAL A 89 -12.74 -3.24 -0.45
N GLY A 90 -12.72 -3.29 -1.79
CA GLY A 90 -13.40 -2.29 -2.62
C GLY A 90 -14.90 -2.27 -2.41
N LEU A 91 -15.55 -3.43 -2.35
CA LEU A 91 -16.98 -3.52 -2.06
C LEU A 91 -17.28 -3.01 -0.64
N TRP A 92 -16.47 -3.41 0.35
CA TRP A 92 -16.61 -2.90 1.71
C TRP A 92 -16.54 -1.37 1.75
N VAL A 93 -15.60 -0.75 1.04
CA VAL A 93 -15.48 0.71 0.94
C VAL A 93 -16.73 1.32 0.32
N PHE A 94 -17.25 0.76 -0.79
CA PHE A 94 -18.47 1.27 -1.42
C PHE A 94 -19.72 1.12 -0.55
N PHE A 95 -19.86 0.03 0.21
CA PHE A 95 -20.99 -0.14 1.11
C PHE A 95 -20.92 0.79 2.33
N THR A 96 -19.72 1.14 2.78
CA THR A 96 -19.54 1.98 3.97
C THR A 96 -19.56 3.48 3.67
N PHE A 97 -19.01 3.90 2.55
CA PHE A 97 -18.86 5.32 2.19
C PHE A 97 -19.75 5.75 1.01
N GLY A 98 -20.49 4.81 0.42
CA GLY A 98 -21.30 5.06 -0.76
C GLY A 98 -20.46 5.30 -2.03
N LYS A 99 -21.13 5.76 -3.09
CA LYS A 99 -20.51 6.11 -4.38
C LYS A 99 -20.01 7.55 -4.38
N THR A 100 -19.10 7.84 -3.50
CA THR A 100 -18.55 9.20 -3.29
C THR A 100 -17.11 9.27 -3.75
N ILE A 101 -16.60 10.48 -3.85
CA ILE A 101 -15.17 10.73 -4.11
C ILE A 101 -14.28 10.14 -2.99
N TYR A 102 -14.81 10.05 -1.77
CA TYR A 102 -14.13 9.38 -0.65
C TYR A 102 -13.78 7.94 -0.97
N SER A 103 -14.75 7.19 -1.53
CA SER A 103 -14.53 5.78 -1.91
C SER A 103 -13.43 5.65 -2.95
N LEU A 104 -13.39 6.54 -3.94
CA LEU A 104 -12.36 6.53 -4.98
C LEU A 104 -10.97 6.83 -4.40
N ILE A 105 -10.87 7.80 -3.50
CA ILE A 105 -9.61 8.15 -2.83
C ILE A 105 -9.10 6.96 -1.99
N ILE A 106 -9.95 6.36 -1.16
CA ILE A 106 -9.58 5.22 -0.32
C ILE A 106 -9.14 4.03 -1.16
N ILE A 107 -9.86 3.72 -2.26
CA ILE A 107 -9.49 2.64 -3.18
C ILE A 107 -8.16 2.93 -3.86
N SER A 108 -7.89 4.18 -4.24
CA SER A 108 -6.61 4.58 -4.84
C SER A 108 -5.44 4.43 -3.86
N ILE A 109 -5.62 4.81 -2.60
CA ILE A 109 -4.63 4.61 -1.53
C ILE A 109 -4.41 3.10 -1.31
N PHE A 110 -5.49 2.32 -1.21
CA PHE A 110 -5.40 0.88 -1.03
C PHE A 110 -4.68 0.17 -2.18
N PHE A 111 -4.91 0.62 -3.43
CA PHE A 111 -4.20 0.12 -4.61
C PHE A 111 -2.68 0.32 -4.48
N ILE A 112 -2.23 1.50 -4.09
CA ILE A 112 -0.81 1.80 -3.88
C ILE A 112 -0.26 0.99 -2.70
N TYR A 113 -1.00 0.90 -1.60
CA TYR A 113 -0.61 0.15 -0.41
C TYR A 113 -0.35 -1.34 -0.71
N LEU A 114 -1.22 -2.00 -1.47
CA LEU A 114 -1.01 -3.39 -1.86
C LEU A 114 0.28 -3.59 -2.64
N ILE A 115 0.58 -2.68 -3.56
CA ILE A 115 1.82 -2.76 -4.35
C ILE A 115 3.04 -2.55 -3.47
N LEU A 116 3.02 -1.51 -2.62
CA LEU A 116 4.14 -1.20 -1.72
C LEU A 116 4.39 -2.32 -0.70
N ILE A 117 3.35 -2.85 -0.05
CA ILE A 117 3.47 -3.99 0.88
C ILE A 117 4.11 -5.18 0.17
N ALA A 118 3.63 -5.53 -1.03
CA ALA A 118 4.14 -6.70 -1.74
C ALA A 118 5.60 -6.55 -2.19
N LEU A 119 6.02 -5.35 -2.58
CA LEU A 119 7.38 -5.06 -2.98
C LEU A 119 8.33 -4.97 -1.78
N ASP A 120 7.90 -4.31 -0.71
CA ASP A 120 8.69 -4.19 0.52
C ASP A 120 8.88 -5.55 1.20
N TYR A 121 7.80 -6.32 1.38
CA TYR A 121 7.86 -7.63 2.02
C TYR A 121 8.76 -8.64 1.30
N ARG A 122 8.78 -8.61 -0.06
CA ARG A 122 9.53 -9.56 -0.88
C ARG A 122 10.93 -9.11 -1.25
N TYR A 123 11.11 -7.79 -1.46
CA TYR A 123 12.33 -7.25 -2.06
C TYR A 123 12.98 -6.14 -1.25
N PHE A 124 12.38 -5.73 -0.12
CA PHE A 124 12.82 -4.56 0.67
C PHE A 124 12.99 -3.31 -0.22
N TYR A 125 12.06 -3.14 -1.15
CA TYR A 125 12.12 -2.10 -2.16
C TYR A 125 10.83 -1.31 -2.22
N LEU A 126 10.93 0.00 -2.02
CA LEU A 126 9.83 0.97 -2.09
C LEU A 126 10.05 1.91 -3.28
N PRO A 127 9.31 1.76 -4.39
CA PRO A 127 9.43 2.64 -5.55
C PRO A 127 9.14 4.09 -5.20
N PHE A 128 10.07 4.99 -5.53
CA PHE A 128 9.94 6.41 -5.27
C PHE A 128 8.66 7.02 -5.85
N SER A 129 8.29 6.63 -7.08
CA SER A 129 7.09 7.12 -7.76
C SER A 129 5.79 6.83 -7.02
N LEU A 130 5.66 5.64 -6.42
CA LEU A 130 4.47 5.27 -5.66
C LEU A 130 4.40 5.99 -4.31
N ASN A 131 5.54 6.16 -3.63
CA ASN A 131 5.59 6.93 -2.40
C ASN A 131 5.22 8.40 -2.63
N ILE A 132 5.74 9.01 -3.68
CA ILE A 132 5.38 10.38 -4.08
C ILE A 132 3.90 10.49 -4.45
N SER A 133 3.35 9.48 -5.13
CA SER A 133 1.91 9.46 -5.45
C SER A 133 1.05 9.48 -4.17
N LEU A 134 1.45 8.78 -3.11
CA LEU A 134 0.77 8.85 -1.81
C LEU A 134 0.80 10.26 -1.20
N VAL A 135 1.96 10.93 -1.28
CA VAL A 135 2.09 12.32 -0.81
C VAL A 135 1.10 13.21 -1.54
N PHE A 136 1.06 13.15 -2.87
CA PHE A 136 0.11 13.96 -3.66
C PHE A 136 -1.35 13.63 -3.37
N ILE A 137 -1.69 12.36 -3.21
CA ILE A 137 -3.06 11.94 -2.84
C ILE A 137 -3.42 12.51 -1.46
N GLY A 138 -2.50 12.50 -0.48
CA GLY A 138 -2.72 13.08 0.83
C GLY A 138 -3.03 14.58 0.77
N PHE A 139 -2.19 15.35 0.07
CA PHE A 139 -2.42 16.78 -0.14
C PHE A 139 -3.75 17.05 -0.86
N PHE A 140 -4.00 16.37 -1.97
CA PHE A 140 -5.21 16.56 -2.77
C PHE A 140 -6.48 16.20 -1.99
N SER A 141 -6.48 15.05 -1.32
CA SER A 141 -7.65 14.57 -0.57
C SER A 141 -8.02 15.48 0.58
N ASN A 142 -7.03 16.00 1.31
CA ASN A 142 -7.28 16.87 2.45
C ASN A 142 -7.63 18.30 2.01
N TYR A 143 -6.97 18.83 0.97
CA TYR A 143 -7.22 20.18 0.50
C TYR A 143 -8.61 20.36 -0.12
N PHE A 144 -9.03 19.44 -0.97
CA PHE A 144 -10.30 19.56 -1.70
C PHE A 144 -11.49 18.91 -0.99
N TYR A 145 -11.26 17.85 -0.21
CA TYR A 145 -12.34 17.00 0.28
C TYR A 145 -12.33 16.77 1.79
N PHE A 146 -11.33 17.25 2.53
CA PHE A 146 -11.22 17.08 3.98
C PHE A 146 -11.35 15.61 4.45
N VAL A 147 -10.83 14.67 3.66
CA VAL A 147 -11.12 13.22 3.82
C VAL A 147 -10.66 12.69 5.17
N PHE A 148 -9.49 13.11 5.63
CA PHE A 148 -8.85 12.57 6.83
C PHE A 148 -8.72 13.60 7.96
N ILE A 149 -9.27 14.81 7.77
CA ILE A 149 -9.20 15.91 8.74
C ILE A 149 -10.45 15.87 9.63
N ASP A 150 -10.25 15.85 10.95
CA ASP A 150 -11.32 16.01 11.92
C ASP A 150 -11.55 17.49 12.26
N ASN A 151 -12.77 17.86 12.64
CA ASN A 151 -13.15 19.25 12.98
C ASN A 151 -12.27 19.85 14.09
N ASN A 152 -11.75 19.04 15.00
CA ASN A 152 -10.89 19.51 16.09
C ASN A 152 -9.53 20.06 15.62
N TYR A 153 -9.07 19.64 14.45
CA TYR A 153 -7.78 20.12 13.90
C TYR A 153 -7.86 21.52 13.29
N PHE A 154 -9.06 21.98 12.93
CA PHE A 154 -9.27 23.38 12.52
C PHE A 154 -8.96 24.40 13.62
N LEU A 155 -8.98 23.96 14.88
CA LEU A 155 -8.56 24.82 16.01
C LEU A 155 -7.05 25.07 16.06
N ILE A 156 -6.26 24.20 15.41
CA ILE A 156 -4.79 24.23 15.44
C ILE A 156 -4.22 24.66 14.09
N PHE A 157 -4.86 24.25 13.00
CA PHE A 157 -4.41 24.54 11.63
C PHE A 157 -5.50 25.30 10.88
N ASP A 158 -5.24 26.57 10.56
CA ASP A 158 -6.16 27.42 9.82
C ASP A 158 -6.43 26.95 8.40
N ASN A 159 -5.58 26.05 7.87
CA ASN A 159 -5.66 25.59 6.49
C ASN A 159 -5.38 24.07 6.38
N PRO A 160 -6.24 23.30 5.65
CA PRO A 160 -6.05 21.88 5.38
C PRO A 160 -4.70 21.54 4.73
N LEU A 161 -4.18 22.45 3.91
CA LEU A 161 -2.89 22.29 3.26
C LEU A 161 -1.75 22.27 4.29
N MET A 162 -1.83 23.12 5.32
CA MET A 162 -0.85 23.14 6.42
C MET A 162 -0.86 21.84 7.21
N PHE A 163 -2.05 21.27 7.47
CA PHE A 163 -2.18 19.97 8.13
C PHE A 163 -1.39 18.88 7.40
N SER A 164 -1.57 18.76 6.07
CA SER A 164 -0.85 17.79 5.24
C SER A 164 0.65 18.12 5.13
N LEU A 165 1.01 19.40 5.04
CA LEU A 165 2.39 19.85 4.95
C LEU A 165 3.18 19.53 6.22
N TYR A 166 2.65 19.90 7.39
CA TYR A 166 3.30 19.57 8.67
C TYR A 166 3.36 18.07 8.89
N GLY A 167 2.32 17.33 8.51
CA GLY A 167 2.33 15.86 8.54
C GLY A 167 3.45 15.28 7.70
N PHE A 168 3.61 15.73 6.46
CA PHE A 168 4.68 15.30 5.57
C PHE A 168 6.08 15.64 6.14
N ILE A 169 6.29 16.88 6.54
CA ILE A 169 7.58 17.35 7.07
C ILE A 169 7.96 16.54 8.32
N LEU A 170 7.07 16.45 9.30
CA LEU A 170 7.35 15.74 10.54
C LEU A 170 7.56 14.24 10.28
N GLY A 171 6.77 13.62 9.40
CA GLY A 171 6.95 12.22 9.04
C GLY A 171 8.32 11.97 8.41
N TYR A 172 8.67 12.73 7.38
CA TYR A 172 9.95 12.57 6.69
C TYR A 172 11.14 12.80 7.62
N PHE A 173 11.16 13.95 8.30
CA PHE A 173 12.32 14.35 9.11
C PHE A 173 12.48 13.53 10.38
N SER A 174 11.42 13.01 10.99
CA SER A 174 11.53 12.19 12.18
C SER A 174 12.27 10.88 11.91
N LEU A 175 11.90 10.12 10.87
CA LEU A 175 12.62 8.91 10.50
C LEU A 175 14.01 9.20 9.96
N TRP A 176 14.18 10.29 9.19
CA TRP A 176 15.49 10.72 8.74
C TRP A 176 16.42 11.03 9.92
N LEU A 177 15.93 11.74 10.94
CA LEU A 177 16.70 12.06 12.14
C LEU A 177 17.08 10.81 12.93
N ILE A 178 16.15 9.88 13.11
CA ILE A 178 16.42 8.59 13.78
C ILE A 178 17.52 7.84 13.02
N ASN A 179 17.43 7.75 11.69
CA ASN A 179 18.45 7.10 10.88
C ASN A 179 19.80 7.83 10.93
N TYR A 180 19.79 9.16 10.97
CA TYR A 180 21.00 9.97 11.07
C TYR A 180 21.73 9.70 12.39
N ILE A 181 21.00 9.68 13.52
CA ILE A 181 21.57 9.33 14.83
C ILE A 181 22.11 7.90 14.82
N TYR A 182 21.36 6.96 14.27
CA TYR A 182 21.78 5.56 14.13
C TYR A 182 23.08 5.44 13.32
N LYS A 183 23.17 6.18 12.19
CA LYS A 183 24.36 6.19 11.33
C LYS A 183 25.60 6.75 12.03
N ILE A 184 25.46 7.75 12.91
CA ILE A 184 26.55 8.27 13.71
C ILE A 184 27.07 7.19 14.68
N LEU A 185 26.15 6.45 15.33
CA LEU A 185 26.51 5.45 16.33
C LEU A 185 27.09 4.17 15.72
N TYR A 186 26.51 3.68 14.63
CA TYR A 186 26.81 2.35 14.05
C TYR A 186 27.52 2.41 12.70
N LYS A 187 27.74 3.59 12.12
CA LYS A 187 28.40 3.83 10.81
C LYS A 187 27.69 3.19 9.60
N ASN A 188 26.49 2.70 9.77
CA ASN A 188 25.66 2.08 8.74
C ASN A 188 24.26 2.70 8.75
N ASP A 189 23.59 2.71 7.59
CA ASP A 189 22.20 3.12 7.52
C ASP A 189 21.30 2.02 8.09
N GLY A 190 20.41 2.37 9.03
CA GLY A 190 19.47 1.45 9.66
C GLY A 190 18.10 1.40 8.95
N ILE A 191 17.71 2.49 8.26
CA ILE A 191 16.40 2.66 7.63
C ILE A 191 16.61 3.05 6.17
N GLY A 192 15.82 2.49 5.26
CA GLY A 192 15.87 2.78 3.84
C GLY A 192 15.33 4.17 3.51
N GLY A 193 15.91 4.85 2.50
CA GLY A 193 15.43 6.17 2.06
C GLY A 193 13.98 6.19 1.58
N GLY A 194 13.46 5.06 1.10
CA GLY A 194 12.06 4.90 0.70
C GLY A 194 11.09 4.99 1.87
N ASP A 195 11.50 4.52 3.07
CA ASP A 195 10.67 4.55 4.28
C ASP A 195 10.42 5.99 4.76
N PHE A 196 11.39 6.90 4.59
CA PHE A 196 11.21 8.31 4.97
C PHE A 196 10.10 8.97 4.15
N ILE A 197 10.11 8.75 2.83
CA ILE A 197 9.10 9.33 1.93
C ILE A 197 7.75 8.68 2.18
N LEU A 198 7.72 7.37 2.40
CA LEU A 198 6.50 6.65 2.75
C LEU A 198 5.89 7.22 4.03
N TYR A 199 6.68 7.35 5.09
CA TYR A 199 6.19 7.86 6.37
C TYR A 199 5.75 9.32 6.29
N GLY A 200 6.46 10.15 5.51
CA GLY A 200 6.01 11.48 5.13
C GLY A 200 4.68 11.45 4.37
N GLY A 201 4.50 10.50 3.44
CA GLY A 201 3.24 10.30 2.72
C GLY A 201 2.08 9.91 3.64
N LEU A 202 2.32 9.03 4.62
CA LEU A 202 1.33 8.73 5.66
C LEU A 202 0.98 9.97 6.49
N GLY A 203 1.99 10.79 6.82
CA GLY A 203 1.79 12.07 7.51
C GLY A 203 0.97 13.07 6.68
N SER A 204 1.17 13.14 5.36
CA SER A 204 0.37 14.01 4.49
C SER A 204 -1.10 13.57 4.43
N ILE A 205 -1.39 12.28 4.57
CA ILE A 205 -2.74 11.72 4.57
C ILE A 205 -3.41 11.94 5.94
N PHE A 206 -2.79 11.45 7.01
CA PHE A 206 -3.41 11.36 8.33
C PHE A 206 -3.07 12.52 9.28
N GLY A 207 -2.13 13.38 8.87
CA GLY A 207 -1.67 14.53 9.66
C GLY A 207 -0.58 14.21 10.68
N PRO A 208 -0.04 15.26 11.35
CA PRO A 208 1.14 15.11 12.20
C PRO A 208 0.90 14.28 13.48
N PHE A 209 -0.29 14.36 14.07
CA PHE A 209 -0.60 13.67 15.33
C PHE A 209 -0.77 12.17 15.19
N SER A 210 -1.17 11.70 14.02
CA SER A 210 -1.31 10.26 13.72
C SER A 210 0.02 9.52 13.65
N LEU A 211 1.09 10.23 13.32
CA LEU A 211 2.41 9.63 13.05
C LEU A 211 2.95 8.85 14.24
N SER A 212 2.83 9.38 15.47
CA SER A 212 3.30 8.70 16.67
C SER A 212 2.60 7.36 16.91
N ILE A 213 1.29 7.31 16.69
CA ILE A 213 0.48 6.10 16.87
C ILE A 213 0.80 5.08 15.76
N ILE A 214 0.90 5.55 14.51
CA ILE A 214 1.28 4.69 13.38
C ILE A 214 2.67 4.09 13.59
N LEU A 215 3.64 4.88 14.06
CA LEU A 215 4.98 4.39 14.33
C LEU A 215 5.02 3.37 15.49
N LEU A 216 4.25 3.61 16.55
CA LEU A 216 4.13 2.70 17.67
C LEU A 216 3.59 1.33 17.22
N PHE A 217 2.49 1.31 16.47
CA PHE A 217 1.95 0.06 15.93
C PHE A 217 2.91 -0.61 14.94
N ALA A 218 3.61 0.17 14.10
CA ALA A 218 4.60 -0.37 13.19
C ALA A 218 5.78 -1.02 13.95
N ALA A 219 6.23 -0.42 15.04
CA ALA A 219 7.27 -0.98 15.90
C ALA A 219 6.81 -2.30 16.54
N ILE A 220 5.59 -2.35 17.08
CA ILE A 220 5.01 -3.57 17.65
C ILE A 220 4.93 -4.68 16.59
N LEU A 221 4.39 -4.38 15.40
CA LEU A 221 4.32 -5.35 14.30
C LEU A 221 5.71 -5.81 13.86
N GLY A 222 6.67 -4.89 13.78
CA GLY A 222 8.07 -5.22 13.46
C GLY A 222 8.68 -6.17 14.47
N CYS A 223 8.48 -5.93 15.77
CA CYS A 223 8.93 -6.84 16.83
C CYS A 223 8.28 -8.22 16.71
N VAL A 224 6.96 -8.28 16.50
CA VAL A 224 6.25 -9.56 16.30
C VAL A 224 6.82 -10.32 15.11
N LEU A 225 7.01 -9.67 13.97
CA LEU A 225 7.61 -10.30 12.79
C LEU A 225 9.05 -10.77 13.03
N TYR A 226 9.83 -10.04 13.83
CA TYR A 226 11.17 -10.43 14.21
C TYR A 226 11.20 -11.73 15.03
N PHE A 227 10.30 -11.85 16.02
CA PHE A 227 10.21 -13.06 16.85
C PHE A 227 9.66 -14.26 16.08
N LEU A 228 8.77 -14.04 15.10
CA LEU A 228 8.21 -15.11 14.27
C LEU A 228 9.23 -15.65 13.25
N LYS A 229 10.20 -14.84 12.81
CA LYS A 229 11.27 -15.26 11.88
C LYS A 229 12.39 -16.00 12.63
N LYS A 230 12.17 -17.26 12.97
CA LYS A 230 13.06 -18.08 13.82
C LYS A 230 14.41 -18.44 13.18
N ASP A 231 14.56 -18.42 11.83
CA ASP A 231 15.68 -19.07 11.13
C ASP A 231 16.28 -18.30 9.94
N SER A 232 16.11 -17.00 9.80
CA SER A 232 16.72 -16.30 8.67
C SER A 232 18.05 -15.64 9.04
N SER A 233 19.10 -16.01 8.34
CA SER A 233 20.46 -15.42 8.40
C SER A 233 20.49 -13.91 8.11
N SER A 234 19.41 -13.32 7.63
CA SER A 234 19.19 -11.88 7.46
C SER A 234 17.98 -11.43 8.27
N LYS A 235 18.23 -10.80 9.43
CA LYS A 235 17.19 -10.27 10.32
C LYS A 235 16.60 -8.94 9.84
N HIS A 236 16.44 -8.73 8.52
CA HIS A 236 15.82 -7.52 8.00
C HIS A 236 14.29 -7.60 8.17
N ILE A 237 13.72 -6.52 8.71
CA ILE A 237 12.26 -6.35 8.87
C ILE A 237 11.78 -5.40 7.78
N PRO A 238 10.68 -5.73 7.06
CA PRO A 238 10.09 -4.84 6.06
C PRO A 238 9.35 -3.70 6.78
N LEU A 239 10.05 -2.62 7.09
CA LEU A 239 9.51 -1.48 7.85
C LEU A 239 8.37 -0.79 7.11
N GLY A 240 8.49 -0.60 5.80
CA GLY A 240 7.45 -0.01 4.98
C GLY A 240 6.14 -0.78 5.04
N SER A 241 6.19 -2.12 5.00
CA SER A 241 5.00 -2.97 5.17
C SER A 241 4.36 -2.79 6.54
N CYS A 242 5.18 -2.72 7.61
CA CYS A 242 4.68 -2.49 8.97
C CYS A 242 4.01 -1.12 9.09
N LEU A 243 4.60 -0.06 8.53
CA LEU A 243 4.03 1.29 8.53
C LEU A 243 2.69 1.34 7.80
N ILE A 244 2.58 0.70 6.63
CA ILE A 244 1.32 0.68 5.87
C ILE A 244 0.24 -0.08 6.61
N ILE A 245 0.53 -1.27 7.15
CA ILE A 245 -0.45 -2.05 7.92
C ILE A 245 -0.92 -1.26 9.15
N SER A 246 0.01 -0.59 9.84
CA SER A 246 -0.30 0.26 10.99
C SER A 246 -1.16 1.45 10.63
N SER A 247 -0.97 2.05 9.46
CA SER A 247 -1.81 3.15 8.98
C SER A 247 -3.24 2.70 8.66
N ILE A 248 -3.40 1.47 8.16
CA ILE A 248 -4.72 0.85 7.95
C ILE A 248 -5.41 0.62 9.30
N LEU A 249 -4.69 0.06 10.29
CA LEU A 249 -5.22 -0.12 11.64
C LEU A 249 -5.63 1.22 12.27
N TYR A 250 -4.78 2.24 12.15
CA TYR A 250 -5.09 3.58 12.62
C TYR A 250 -6.38 4.13 12.00
N PHE A 251 -6.56 3.96 10.68
CA PHE A 251 -7.76 4.39 9.98
C PHE A 251 -9.03 3.71 10.53
N PHE A 252 -8.99 2.39 10.78
CA PHE A 252 -10.09 1.67 11.39
C PHE A 252 -10.39 2.12 12.82
N ILE A 253 -9.35 2.35 13.63
CA ILE A 253 -9.48 2.84 15.01
C ILE A 253 -10.15 4.21 15.02
N LYS A 254 -9.66 5.11 14.15
CA LYS A 254 -10.19 6.47 14.04
C LYS A 254 -11.67 6.49 13.60
N LYS A 255 -12.08 5.56 12.75
CA LYS A 255 -13.46 5.48 12.27
C LYS A 255 -14.44 4.92 13.31
N ASN A 256 -14.00 4.02 14.20
CA ASN A 256 -14.84 3.42 15.21
C ASN A 256 -14.92 4.31 16.44
N GLU A 257 -16.10 4.92 16.70
CA GLU A 257 -16.33 5.83 17.83
C GLU A 257 -16.05 5.20 19.21
N LEU A 258 -16.14 3.87 19.33
CA LEU A 258 -15.81 3.15 20.55
C LEU A 258 -14.36 3.35 21.01
N LEU A 259 -13.44 3.62 20.12
CA LEU A 259 -12.03 3.84 20.45
C LEU A 259 -11.63 5.32 20.54
N LYS A 260 -12.47 6.24 20.08
CA LYS A 260 -12.26 7.68 20.27
C LYS A 260 -12.18 8.05 21.75
N ASN A 261 -12.97 7.37 22.59
CA ASN A 261 -13.03 7.62 24.05
C ASN A 261 -11.81 7.06 24.81
N ILE A 262 -11.06 6.11 24.21
CA ILE A 262 -9.88 5.49 24.84
C ILE A 262 -8.61 6.24 24.47
N LEU A 263 -8.56 6.79 23.29
CA LEU A 263 -7.39 7.50 22.74
C LEU A 263 -7.61 9.01 22.82
N VAL A 264 -8.16 9.61 23.80
CA VAL A 264 -8.32 11.07 24.01
C VAL A 264 -7.56 11.90 22.95
N ILE A 265 -7.98 11.78 21.68
CA ILE A 265 -7.38 12.45 20.53
C ILE A 265 -8.50 13.21 19.81
#